data_f10152f91829ebdd0b095cb1bbd0fc1b
#
_entry.id   f10152f91829ebdd0b095cb1bbd0fc1b
#
_cell.length_a   1.000
_cell.length_b   1.000
_cell.length_c   1.000
_cell.angle_alpha   90.00
_cell.angle_beta   90.00
_cell.angle_gamma   90.00
#
_symmetry.space_group_name_H-M   'P 1'
#
loop_
_entity.id
_entity.type
_entity.pdbx_description
1 polymer ?
#
loop_
_entity_poly.entity_id
_entity_poly.type
_entity_poly.pdbx_seq_one_letter_code
_entity_poly.pdbx_strand_id
1 'polypeptide(L)'
;MSIQGMSRDCFDEYLCSKTGLPTSVCGCHTPDIGYVAEMKNRDLRLVQTVCLPEKGSQYAHFLFREDGGVLRGGAPNIYGLLSASAERPFYSDTSTGYAVCKFFNSKEYLTQAHRGSIDSPVMRYAEVLLIRAEAGAELGEDPELSKTINALRARVGFSFELTDNPVEDPDLVAKYPEIKGPNKNLIREIRRERRVELFAEGYRWDDVCRWNAGEVLYNRERRGARMDSNLYTANEIKLI
;
A
#
# COMPACT_ATOMS: atom_id res chain seq x y z
N MET A 1 -15.77 2.02 15.03
CA MET A 1 -15.18 2.71 13.87
C MET A 1 -14.45 1.64 13.09
N SER A 2 -14.88 1.29 11.88
CA SER A 2 -14.17 0.30 11.10
C SER A 2 -12.94 0.97 10.48
N ILE A 3 -11.76 0.45 10.76
CA ILE A 3 -10.54 0.89 10.11
C ILE A 3 -10.48 0.24 8.75
N GLN A 4 -10.30 1.05 7.72
CA GLN A 4 -10.16 0.54 6.37
C GLN A 4 -8.91 -0.33 6.27
N GLY A 5 -9.05 -1.49 5.64
CA GLY A 5 -7.96 -2.40 5.38
C GLY A 5 -7.52 -2.37 3.91
N MET A 6 -6.22 -2.47 3.68
CA MET A 6 -5.68 -2.68 2.35
C MET A 6 -5.85 -4.15 1.97
N SER A 7 -6.20 -4.45 0.72
CA SER A 7 -6.18 -5.82 0.22
C SER A 7 -4.76 -6.31 -0.04
N ARG A 8 -4.53 -7.63 0.04
CA ARG A 8 -3.26 -8.25 -0.32
C ARG A 8 -2.80 -7.88 -1.73
N ASP A 9 -3.73 -7.86 -2.68
CA ASP A 9 -3.47 -7.50 -4.06
C ASP A 9 -2.91 -6.07 -4.22
N CYS A 10 -3.37 -5.11 -3.38
CA CYS A 10 -2.80 -3.77 -3.35
C CYS A 10 -1.46 -3.73 -2.61
N PHE A 11 -1.35 -4.46 -1.52
CA PHE A 11 -0.12 -4.57 -0.74
C PHE A 11 1.04 -5.11 -1.59
N ASP A 12 0.80 -6.09 -2.43
CA ASP A 12 1.83 -6.71 -3.26
C ASP A 12 2.30 -5.79 -4.41
N GLU A 13 1.55 -4.75 -4.78
CA GLU A 13 1.96 -3.77 -5.80
C GLU A 13 3.06 -2.80 -5.35
N TYR A 14 3.30 -2.67 -4.03
CA TYR A 14 4.45 -1.91 -3.54
C TYR A 14 5.73 -2.69 -3.80
N LEU A 15 6.65 -2.10 -4.53
CA LEU A 15 7.88 -2.76 -4.99
C LEU A 15 8.90 -2.98 -3.87
N CYS A 16 9.86 -3.88 -4.11
CA CYS A 16 11.02 -4.06 -3.24
C CYS A 16 11.97 -2.87 -3.34
N SER A 17 12.34 -2.25 -2.21
CA SER A 17 13.26 -1.11 -2.18
C SER A 17 14.72 -1.46 -2.43
N LYS A 18 15.07 -2.76 -2.46
CA LYS A 18 16.42 -3.24 -2.77
C LYS A 18 16.64 -3.57 -4.24
N THR A 19 15.57 -3.93 -4.96
CA THR A 19 15.70 -4.41 -6.34
C THR A 19 14.83 -3.64 -7.33
N GLY A 20 13.86 -2.87 -6.85
CA GLY A 20 12.87 -2.22 -7.71
C GLY A 20 11.84 -3.16 -8.33
N LEU A 21 11.89 -4.45 -7.99
CA LEU A 21 11.03 -5.49 -8.56
C LEU A 21 9.83 -5.81 -7.66
N PRO A 22 8.77 -6.44 -8.21
CA PRO A 22 7.70 -7.04 -7.42
C PRO A 22 8.26 -8.04 -6.40
N THR A 23 7.66 -8.10 -5.21
CA THR A 23 8.16 -8.97 -4.13
C THR A 23 8.09 -10.47 -4.47
N SER A 24 7.19 -10.85 -5.37
CA SER A 24 7.07 -12.23 -5.88
C SER A 24 8.29 -12.72 -6.67
N VAL A 25 9.10 -11.79 -7.23
CA VAL A 25 10.23 -12.13 -8.10
C VAL A 25 11.56 -11.51 -7.65
N CYS A 26 11.55 -10.64 -6.66
CA CYS A 26 12.75 -9.89 -6.25
C CYS A 26 13.82 -10.72 -5.54
N GLY A 27 13.49 -11.93 -5.08
CA GLY A 27 14.39 -12.80 -4.30
C GLY A 27 14.72 -12.31 -2.87
N CYS A 28 14.27 -11.11 -2.49
CA CYS A 28 14.49 -10.53 -1.17
C CYS A 28 13.37 -10.89 -0.16
N HIS A 29 12.25 -11.38 -0.66
CA HIS A 29 11.07 -11.71 0.12
C HIS A 29 10.72 -13.17 -0.14
N THR A 30 10.50 -13.92 0.96
CA THR A 30 9.97 -15.27 0.90
C THR A 30 8.53 -15.26 1.40
N PRO A 31 7.64 -16.10 0.85
CA PRO A 31 6.22 -16.10 1.22
C PRO A 31 5.95 -16.35 2.71
N ASP A 32 6.90 -16.95 3.44
CA ASP A 32 6.70 -17.50 4.79
C ASP A 32 7.49 -16.75 5.87
N ILE A 33 7.75 -15.46 5.67
CA ILE A 33 8.60 -14.66 6.57
C ILE A 33 7.84 -13.90 7.66
N GLY A 34 6.51 -13.97 7.66
CA GLY A 34 5.65 -13.26 8.63
C GLY A 34 5.40 -11.79 8.27
N TYR A 35 4.38 -11.23 8.91
CA TYR A 35 3.80 -9.93 8.60
C TYR A 35 4.80 -8.77 8.64
N VAL A 36 5.59 -8.67 9.71
CA VAL A 36 6.59 -7.59 9.87
C VAL A 36 7.70 -7.71 8.83
N ALA A 37 8.14 -8.93 8.56
CA ALA A 37 9.19 -9.17 7.58
C ALA A 37 8.73 -8.88 6.15
N GLU A 38 7.46 -9.14 5.84
CA GLU A 38 6.85 -8.77 4.54
C GLU A 38 6.84 -7.25 4.28
N MET A 39 6.84 -6.44 5.33
CA MET A 39 6.88 -4.98 5.23
C MET A 39 8.28 -4.40 5.11
N LYS A 40 9.33 -5.18 5.43
CA LYS A 40 10.73 -4.74 5.31
C LYS A 40 11.16 -4.66 3.85
N ASN A 41 12.06 -3.73 3.57
CA ASN A 41 12.61 -3.52 2.22
C ASN A 41 11.53 -3.30 1.14
N ARG A 42 10.49 -2.59 1.47
CA ARG A 42 9.43 -2.19 0.56
C ARG A 42 9.54 -0.71 0.21
N ASP A 43 8.87 -0.30 -0.83
CA ASP A 43 8.63 1.10 -1.13
C ASP A 43 8.13 1.82 0.13
N LEU A 44 8.75 2.95 0.49
CA LEU A 44 8.44 3.68 1.73
C LEU A 44 6.98 4.15 1.80
N ARG A 45 6.31 4.29 0.68
CA ARG A 45 4.87 4.60 0.66
C ARG A 45 4.02 3.51 1.33
N LEU A 46 4.47 2.25 1.31
CA LEU A 46 3.76 1.17 2.01
C LEU A 46 3.69 1.44 3.51
N VAL A 47 4.84 1.69 4.14
CA VAL A 47 4.91 1.90 5.59
C VAL A 47 4.33 3.25 6.03
N GLN A 48 4.17 4.20 5.11
CA GLN A 48 3.43 5.44 5.32
C GLN A 48 1.92 5.26 5.18
N THR A 49 1.49 4.16 4.58
CA THR A 49 0.08 3.89 4.28
C THR A 49 -0.52 2.84 5.19
N VAL A 50 0.25 1.81 5.54
CA VAL A 50 -0.17 0.68 6.38
C VAL A 50 0.57 0.70 7.70
N CYS A 51 -0.16 0.53 8.80
CA CYS A 51 0.42 0.48 10.13
C CYS A 51 1.38 -0.71 10.27
N LEU A 52 2.61 -0.42 10.68
CA LEU A 52 3.57 -1.45 11.05
C LEU A 52 3.48 -1.73 12.56
N PRO A 53 3.20 -2.95 12.99
CA PRO A 53 3.02 -3.28 14.42
C PRO A 53 4.34 -3.38 15.20
N GLU A 54 5.46 -3.07 14.61
CA GLU A 54 6.78 -3.16 15.25
C GLU A 54 6.98 -2.00 16.25
N LYS A 55 7.17 -2.34 17.52
CA LYS A 55 7.51 -1.35 18.56
C LYS A 55 8.87 -0.73 18.29
N GLY A 56 8.94 0.60 18.30
CA GLY A 56 10.18 1.34 18.04
C GLY A 56 10.48 1.56 16.56
N SER A 57 9.62 1.13 15.63
CA SER A 57 9.71 1.56 14.25
C SER A 57 9.45 3.06 14.16
N GLN A 58 10.03 3.74 13.16
CA GLN A 58 9.78 5.16 12.93
C GLN A 58 8.30 5.50 12.66
N TYR A 59 7.49 4.50 12.38
CA TYR A 59 6.03 4.60 12.14
C TYR A 59 5.20 4.17 13.33
N ALA A 60 5.80 3.66 14.38
CA ALA A 60 5.10 3.26 15.60
C ALA A 60 4.48 4.45 16.34
N HIS A 61 4.93 5.68 16.06
CA HIS A 61 4.34 6.90 16.64
C HIS A 61 2.85 7.07 16.30
N PHE A 62 2.37 6.50 15.23
CA PHE A 62 0.93 6.46 14.93
C PHE A 62 0.13 5.58 15.89
N LEU A 63 0.81 4.68 16.58
CA LEU A 63 0.21 3.68 17.46
C LEU A 63 0.50 3.94 18.93
N PHE A 64 1.52 4.74 19.24
CA PHE A 64 1.96 5.04 20.60
C PHE A 64 2.00 6.54 20.85
N ARG A 65 1.75 6.91 22.09
CA ARG A 65 1.99 8.27 22.56
C ARG A 65 3.49 8.53 22.72
N GLU A 66 3.90 9.80 22.65
CA GLU A 66 5.29 10.24 22.86
C GLU A 66 5.84 9.81 24.23
N ASP A 67 4.97 9.67 25.24
CA ASP A 67 5.30 9.21 26.59
C ASP A 67 5.42 7.68 26.70
N GLY A 68 5.34 6.95 25.58
CA GLY A 68 5.37 5.48 25.53
C GLY A 68 4.05 4.81 25.91
N GLY A 69 3.00 5.57 26.20
CA GLY A 69 1.65 5.06 26.44
C GLY A 69 0.95 4.68 25.14
N VAL A 70 -0.05 3.81 25.23
CA VAL A 70 -0.89 3.43 24.08
C VAL A 70 -1.89 4.54 23.78
N LEU A 71 -2.18 4.79 22.52
CA LEU A 71 -3.03 5.88 22.05
C LEU A 71 -4.48 5.86 22.57
N ARG A 72 -4.97 4.76 23.10
CA ARG A 72 -6.24 4.72 23.86
C ARG A 72 -5.96 4.40 25.31
N GLY A 73 -6.11 5.40 26.17
CA GLY A 73 -5.84 5.33 27.60
C GLY A 73 -6.35 4.05 28.27
N GLY A 74 -5.45 3.11 28.53
CA GLY A 74 -5.73 1.88 29.24
C GLY A 74 -6.37 0.76 28.44
N ALA A 75 -6.92 1.00 27.24
CA ALA A 75 -7.23 -0.09 26.34
C ALA A 75 -5.91 -0.52 25.67
N PRO A 76 -5.51 -1.78 25.75
CA PRO A 76 -4.39 -2.26 24.99
C PRO A 76 -4.77 -2.07 23.53
N ASN A 77 -4.33 -0.93 22.97
CA ASN A 77 -4.39 -0.60 21.59
C ASN A 77 -5.77 -0.45 20.93
N ILE A 78 -5.82 0.51 20.06
CA ILE A 78 -6.89 0.65 19.08
C ILE A 78 -7.03 -0.63 18.23
N TYR A 79 -5.99 -1.42 18.21
CA TYR A 79 -5.79 -2.52 17.30
C TYR A 79 -5.62 -3.86 18.01
N GLY A 80 -5.89 -3.95 19.30
CA GLY A 80 -5.84 -5.19 20.08
C GLY A 80 -4.49 -5.90 20.07
N LEU A 81 -3.40 -5.27 19.58
CA LEU A 81 -2.33 -6.01 18.97
C LEU A 81 -0.96 -5.73 19.49
N LEU A 82 -0.86 -4.73 20.34
CA LEU A 82 0.45 -4.28 20.74
C LEU A 82 0.79 -4.78 22.15
N SER A 83 0.47 -6.03 22.43
CA SER A 83 1.26 -6.80 23.38
C SER A 83 2.68 -6.87 22.82
N ALA A 84 3.70 -6.87 23.66
CA ALA A 84 5.11 -6.83 23.29
C ALA A 84 5.60 -7.97 22.36
N SER A 85 4.71 -8.87 21.95
CA SER A 85 4.94 -10.03 21.09
C SER A 85 4.20 -9.98 19.74
N ALA A 86 3.49 -8.89 19.42
CA ALA A 86 2.54 -8.92 18.30
C ALA A 86 3.16 -8.48 16.97
N GLU A 87 3.99 -9.29 16.43
CA GLU A 87 4.40 -9.22 15.01
C GLU A 87 3.33 -9.80 14.07
N ARG A 88 2.05 -9.51 14.33
CA ARG A 88 0.92 -10.12 13.63
C ARG A 88 0.01 -9.11 12.93
N PRO A 89 -0.77 -9.54 11.92
CA PRO A 89 -1.73 -8.70 11.22
C PRO A 89 -2.82 -8.12 12.12
N PHE A 90 -3.36 -6.97 11.75
CA PHE A 90 -4.40 -6.23 12.49
C PHE A 90 -5.82 -6.71 12.16
N TYR A 91 -6.15 -7.96 12.41
CA TYR A 91 -7.48 -8.50 12.09
C TYR A 91 -8.60 -8.04 13.01
N SER A 92 -8.30 -7.63 14.22
CA SER A 92 -9.35 -7.17 15.15
C SER A 92 -10.03 -5.87 14.70
N ASP A 93 -9.39 -5.11 13.83
CA ASP A 93 -9.86 -3.79 13.41
C ASP A 93 -10.10 -3.67 11.91
N THR A 94 -9.56 -4.61 11.14
CA THR A 94 -9.72 -4.66 9.68
C THR A 94 -9.87 -6.10 9.21
N SER A 95 -10.80 -6.33 8.30
CA SER A 95 -11.04 -7.65 7.72
C SER A 95 -9.87 -8.17 6.86
N THR A 96 -8.87 -7.33 6.56
CA THR A 96 -7.74 -7.69 5.71
C THR A 96 -6.43 -7.88 6.48
N GLY A 97 -6.36 -7.48 7.73
CA GLY A 97 -5.13 -7.50 8.53
C GLY A 97 -4.13 -6.38 8.22
N TYR A 98 -4.30 -5.63 7.15
CA TYR A 98 -3.46 -4.48 6.78
C TYR A 98 -4.18 -3.17 7.13
N ALA A 99 -4.02 -2.70 8.36
CA ALA A 99 -4.66 -1.47 8.82
C ALA A 99 -4.06 -0.23 8.15
N VAL A 100 -4.91 0.60 7.57
CA VAL A 100 -4.50 1.83 6.88
C VAL A 100 -4.30 2.95 7.88
N CYS A 101 -3.13 3.62 7.84
CA CYS A 101 -2.80 4.77 8.65
C CYS A 101 -2.67 6.09 7.86
N LYS A 102 -2.80 6.04 6.55
CA LYS A 102 -2.82 7.24 5.72
C LYS A 102 -3.97 8.15 6.15
N PHE A 103 -3.71 9.45 6.32
CA PHE A 103 -4.65 10.44 6.89
C PHE A 103 -5.03 10.23 8.36
N PHE A 104 -4.28 9.42 9.10
CA PHE A 104 -4.49 9.27 10.52
C PHE A 104 -3.73 10.33 11.31
N ASN A 105 -4.43 11.11 12.15
CA ASN A 105 -3.83 12.05 13.08
C ASN A 105 -3.98 11.52 14.51
N SER A 106 -2.89 11.04 15.07
CA SER A 106 -2.87 10.46 16.41
C SER A 106 -3.26 11.48 17.51
N LYS A 107 -2.85 12.73 17.35
CA LYS A 107 -3.08 13.79 18.33
C LYS A 107 -4.58 14.17 18.42
N GLU A 108 -5.23 14.31 17.27
CA GLU A 108 -6.66 14.64 17.22
C GLU A 108 -7.53 13.44 17.62
N TYR A 109 -7.13 12.24 17.22
CA TYR A 109 -7.86 11.03 17.59
C TYR A 109 -7.96 10.83 19.11
N LEU A 110 -6.93 11.25 19.84
CA LEU A 110 -6.90 11.16 21.31
C LEU A 110 -7.78 12.19 22.01
N THR A 111 -7.87 13.38 21.43
CA THR A 111 -8.51 14.52 22.09
C THR A 111 -9.94 14.75 21.63
N GLN A 112 -10.28 14.37 20.41
CA GLN A 112 -11.57 14.67 19.78
C GLN A 112 -12.02 13.54 18.86
N ALA A 113 -12.54 12.47 19.43
CA ALA A 113 -13.13 11.40 18.64
C ALA A 113 -14.17 11.96 17.64
N HIS A 114 -14.03 11.64 16.36
CA HIS A 114 -14.89 12.08 15.25
C HIS A 114 -14.79 13.57 14.82
N ARG A 115 -13.78 14.29 15.28
CA ARG A 115 -13.53 15.68 14.85
C ARG A 115 -12.09 15.84 14.40
N GLY A 116 -11.75 15.18 13.28
CA GLY A 116 -10.44 15.37 12.64
C GLY A 116 -10.41 16.69 11.87
N SER A 117 -9.30 17.42 11.95
CA SER A 117 -9.02 18.63 11.15
C SER A 117 -8.10 18.35 9.95
N ILE A 118 -7.86 17.07 9.64
CA ILE A 118 -7.03 16.70 8.49
C ILE A 118 -7.79 17.03 7.21
N ASP A 119 -7.18 17.88 6.41
CA ASP A 119 -7.70 18.22 5.09
C ASP A 119 -7.64 16.97 4.18
N SER A 120 -8.78 16.63 3.60
CA SER A 120 -8.84 15.61 2.56
C SER A 120 -8.45 16.26 1.23
N PRO A 121 -7.38 15.84 0.57
CA PRO A 121 -7.02 16.41 -0.72
C PRO A 121 -8.08 16.05 -1.76
N VAL A 122 -8.66 17.06 -2.37
CA VAL A 122 -9.56 16.90 -3.53
C VAL A 122 -8.74 16.56 -4.77
N MET A 123 -7.61 17.23 -4.93
CA MET A 123 -6.63 17.00 -5.99
C MET A 123 -5.25 17.39 -5.46
N ARG A 124 -4.22 16.68 -5.91
CA ARG A 124 -2.84 17.04 -5.60
C ARG A 124 -1.92 16.85 -6.81
N TYR A 125 -0.78 17.51 -6.78
CA TYR A 125 0.14 17.54 -7.93
C TYR A 125 0.59 16.15 -8.40
N ALA A 126 0.68 15.18 -7.50
CA ALA A 126 1.01 13.79 -7.88
C ALA A 126 -0.02 13.20 -8.86
N GLU A 127 -1.31 13.53 -8.73
CA GLU A 127 -2.32 13.10 -9.69
C GLU A 127 -2.08 13.69 -11.06
N VAL A 128 -1.74 14.99 -11.14
CA VAL A 128 -1.43 15.67 -12.40
C VAL A 128 -0.25 14.99 -13.11
N LEU A 129 0.80 14.65 -12.36
CA LEU A 129 1.98 13.95 -12.90
C LEU A 129 1.61 12.56 -13.43
N LEU A 130 0.77 11.83 -12.71
CA LEU A 130 0.30 10.51 -13.10
C LEU A 130 -0.61 10.56 -14.35
N ILE A 131 -1.48 11.57 -14.45
CA ILE A 131 -2.31 11.82 -15.65
C ILE A 131 -1.40 12.12 -16.84
N ARG A 132 -0.38 12.97 -16.69
CA ARG A 132 0.57 13.31 -17.75
C ARG A 132 1.32 12.06 -18.25
N ALA A 133 1.82 11.25 -17.32
CA ALA A 133 2.54 10.03 -17.68
C ALA A 133 1.64 9.03 -18.42
N GLU A 134 0.42 8.80 -17.91
CA GLU A 134 -0.52 7.86 -18.51
C GLU A 134 -0.95 8.32 -19.91
N ALA A 135 -1.32 9.59 -20.07
CA ALA A 135 -1.71 10.15 -21.35
C ALA A 135 -0.59 10.05 -22.39
N GLY A 136 0.65 10.37 -22.03
CA GLY A 136 1.80 10.22 -22.93
C GLY A 136 1.99 8.77 -23.38
N ALA A 137 1.98 7.83 -22.44
CA ALA A 137 2.15 6.41 -22.76
C ALA A 137 1.01 5.84 -23.63
N GLU A 138 -0.25 6.23 -23.38
CA GLU A 138 -1.42 5.77 -24.14
C GLU A 138 -1.42 6.36 -25.56
N LEU A 139 -0.96 7.60 -25.74
CA LEU A 139 -0.86 8.27 -27.05
C LEU A 139 0.38 7.85 -27.84
N GLY A 140 1.31 7.12 -27.24
CA GLY A 140 2.59 6.82 -27.84
C GLY A 140 3.55 8.02 -27.91
N GLU A 141 3.31 9.01 -27.07
CA GLU A 141 4.14 10.18 -26.84
C GLU A 141 5.10 9.98 -25.65
N ASP A 142 6.05 10.89 -25.45
CA ASP A 142 6.94 10.87 -24.30
C ASP A 142 6.14 11.09 -22.99
N PRO A 143 6.11 10.13 -22.06
CA PRO A 143 5.45 10.25 -20.77
C PRO A 143 6.21 11.15 -19.78
N GLU A 144 7.39 11.68 -20.17
CA GLU A 144 8.28 12.49 -19.35
C GLU A 144 8.60 11.84 -17.99
N LEU A 145 8.97 10.56 -17.98
CA LEU A 145 9.12 9.74 -16.77
C LEU A 145 10.00 10.39 -15.70
N SER A 146 11.06 11.11 -16.09
CA SER A 146 11.95 11.83 -15.16
C SER A 146 11.23 12.92 -14.38
N LYS A 147 10.24 13.58 -14.99
CA LYS A 147 9.46 14.68 -14.38
C LYS A 147 8.14 14.19 -13.75
N THR A 148 7.71 12.98 -14.07
CA THR A 148 6.44 12.40 -13.66
C THR A 148 6.68 11.29 -12.63
N ILE A 149 6.66 10.04 -13.05
CA ILE A 149 6.77 8.86 -12.17
C ILE A 149 8.05 8.87 -11.35
N ASN A 150 9.19 9.13 -11.98
CA ASN A 150 10.48 9.08 -11.28
C ASN A 150 10.65 10.24 -10.30
N ALA A 151 10.04 11.37 -10.55
CA ALA A 151 9.96 12.46 -9.57
C ALA A 151 9.14 12.06 -8.32
N LEU A 152 8.04 11.31 -8.49
CA LEU A 152 7.26 10.77 -7.38
C LEU A 152 8.03 9.71 -6.58
N ARG A 153 8.75 8.82 -7.26
CA ARG A 153 9.62 7.82 -6.64
C ARG A 153 10.78 8.47 -5.87
N ALA A 154 11.44 9.45 -6.47
CA ALA A 154 12.54 10.19 -5.84
C ALA A 154 12.07 10.94 -4.58
N ARG A 155 10.87 11.52 -4.59
CA ARG A 155 10.29 12.22 -3.43
C ARG A 155 10.23 11.36 -2.18
N VAL A 156 10.00 10.07 -2.33
CA VAL A 156 9.91 9.10 -1.22
C VAL A 156 11.21 8.32 -1.00
N GLY A 157 12.29 8.67 -1.69
CA GLY A 157 13.58 7.99 -1.56
C GLY A 157 13.62 6.61 -2.24
N PHE A 158 12.70 6.32 -3.16
CA PHE A 158 12.76 5.09 -3.95
C PHE A 158 13.70 5.28 -5.14
N SER A 159 14.83 4.57 -5.15
CA SER A 159 15.95 4.81 -6.07
C SER A 159 15.83 4.12 -7.44
N PHE A 160 14.83 3.26 -7.62
CA PHE A 160 14.64 2.55 -8.89
C PHE A 160 13.69 3.31 -9.80
N GLU A 161 14.23 3.76 -10.92
CA GLU A 161 13.47 4.50 -11.92
C GLU A 161 12.64 3.56 -12.80
N LEU A 162 11.47 4.03 -13.19
CA LEU A 162 10.71 3.44 -14.28
C LEU A 162 11.34 3.85 -15.62
N THR A 163 11.52 2.90 -16.50
CA THR A 163 12.05 3.12 -17.87
C THR A 163 10.92 3.03 -18.89
N ASP A 164 11.19 3.50 -20.12
CA ASP A 164 10.21 3.42 -21.21
C ASP A 164 9.87 1.99 -21.64
N ASN A 165 10.76 1.04 -21.36
CA ASN A 165 10.58 -0.37 -21.69
C ASN A 165 10.75 -1.25 -20.44
N PRO A 166 9.82 -1.19 -19.49
CA PRO A 166 9.91 -2.01 -18.27
C PRO A 166 9.71 -3.49 -18.60
N VAL A 167 10.33 -4.34 -17.77
CA VAL A 167 10.15 -5.79 -17.86
C VAL A 167 8.68 -6.13 -17.59
N GLU A 168 8.15 -7.09 -18.34
CA GLU A 168 6.78 -7.54 -18.17
C GLU A 168 6.57 -8.18 -16.80
N ASP A 169 5.56 -7.69 -16.07
CA ASP A 169 5.11 -8.27 -14.82
C ASP A 169 3.87 -9.15 -15.07
N PRO A 170 3.96 -10.48 -14.83
CA PRO A 170 2.84 -11.39 -15.05
C PRO A 170 1.58 -11.04 -14.26
N ASP A 171 1.71 -10.49 -13.04
CA ASP A 171 0.55 -10.09 -12.24
C ASP A 171 -0.16 -8.88 -12.87
N LEU A 172 0.59 -7.91 -13.37
CA LEU A 172 0.01 -6.78 -14.11
C LEU A 172 -0.61 -7.20 -15.45
N VAL A 173 -0.01 -8.18 -16.13
CA VAL A 173 -0.62 -8.78 -17.33
C VAL A 173 -1.98 -9.41 -16.99
N ALA A 174 -2.05 -10.15 -15.89
CA ALA A 174 -3.29 -10.77 -15.44
C ALA A 174 -4.34 -9.75 -14.94
N LYS A 175 -3.90 -8.59 -14.44
CA LYS A 175 -4.78 -7.49 -14.01
C LYS A 175 -5.35 -6.68 -15.17
N TYR A 176 -4.55 -6.50 -16.21
CA TYR A 176 -4.84 -5.63 -17.34
C TYR A 176 -4.57 -6.35 -18.67
N PRO A 177 -5.27 -7.44 -18.98
CA PRO A 177 -5.05 -8.24 -20.18
C PRO A 177 -5.47 -7.51 -21.47
N GLU A 178 -6.31 -6.49 -21.34
CA GLU A 178 -6.81 -5.68 -22.45
C GLU A 178 -5.74 -4.78 -23.08
N ILE A 179 -4.72 -4.40 -22.31
CA ILE A 179 -3.66 -3.50 -22.80
C ILE A 179 -2.77 -4.21 -23.82
N LYS A 180 -2.73 -3.67 -25.03
CA LYS A 180 -1.95 -4.18 -26.16
C LYS A 180 -1.02 -3.08 -26.70
N GLY A 181 -0.20 -3.43 -27.67
CA GLY A 181 0.69 -2.47 -28.34
C GLY A 181 2.10 -2.40 -27.73
N PRO A 182 2.94 -1.51 -28.26
CA PRO A 182 4.34 -1.40 -27.87
C PRO A 182 4.53 -0.94 -26.43
N ASN A 183 3.69 -0.02 -25.95
CA ASN A 183 3.80 0.57 -24.60
C ASN A 183 3.04 -0.22 -23.53
N LYS A 184 2.57 -1.44 -23.83
CA LYS A 184 1.70 -2.23 -22.93
C LYS A 184 2.25 -2.35 -21.50
N ASN A 185 3.54 -2.66 -21.36
CA ASN A 185 4.15 -2.85 -20.05
C ASN A 185 4.35 -1.52 -19.32
N LEU A 186 4.68 -0.46 -20.04
CA LEU A 186 4.79 0.89 -19.47
C LEU A 186 3.45 1.37 -18.94
N ILE A 187 2.36 1.22 -19.68
CA ILE A 187 1.00 1.58 -19.25
C ILE A 187 0.60 0.80 -18.01
N ARG A 188 0.89 -0.50 -17.96
CA ARG A 188 0.63 -1.34 -16.78
C ARG A 188 1.39 -0.85 -15.55
N GLU A 189 2.67 -0.50 -15.70
CA GLU A 189 3.48 0.06 -14.60
C GLU A 189 2.98 1.43 -14.14
N ILE A 190 2.55 2.29 -15.05
CA ILE A 190 1.94 3.58 -14.69
C ILE A 190 0.63 3.37 -13.90
N ARG A 191 -0.19 2.40 -14.27
CA ARG A 191 -1.40 2.03 -13.52
C ARG A 191 -1.08 1.50 -12.12
N ARG A 192 0.01 0.72 -11.96
CA ARG A 192 0.55 0.34 -10.64
C ARG A 192 0.94 1.57 -9.84
N GLU A 193 1.75 2.42 -10.43
CA GLU A 193 2.26 3.62 -9.76
C GLU A 193 1.11 4.52 -9.28
N ARG A 194 0.08 4.67 -10.12
CA ARG A 194 -1.13 5.41 -9.78
C ARG A 194 -1.87 4.80 -8.60
N ARG A 195 -2.00 3.48 -8.54
CA ARG A 195 -2.63 2.78 -7.43
C ARG A 195 -1.85 2.92 -6.12
N VAL A 196 -0.53 2.80 -6.17
CA VAL A 196 0.37 2.93 -5.02
C VAL A 196 0.36 4.36 -4.48
N GLU A 197 0.51 5.33 -5.34
CA GLU A 197 0.62 6.74 -4.96
C GLU A 197 -0.70 7.32 -4.42
N LEU A 198 -1.81 7.04 -5.10
CA LEU A 198 -3.12 7.60 -4.80
C LEU A 198 -4.00 6.68 -3.94
N PHE A 199 -3.40 5.69 -3.28
CA PHE A 199 -4.15 4.80 -2.39
C PHE A 199 -4.93 5.58 -1.33
N ALA A 200 -6.20 5.21 -1.11
CA ALA A 200 -7.14 5.83 -0.16
C ALA A 200 -7.49 7.30 -0.45
N GLU A 201 -7.27 7.79 -1.68
CA GLU A 201 -7.63 9.16 -2.10
C GLU A 201 -8.90 9.22 -2.97
N GLY A 202 -9.61 8.11 -3.13
CA GLY A 202 -10.91 8.07 -3.84
C GLY A 202 -10.84 7.71 -5.32
N TYR A 203 -9.68 7.79 -5.97
CA TYR A 203 -9.54 7.65 -7.43
C TYR A 203 -9.74 6.23 -7.98
N ARG A 204 -9.62 5.20 -7.15
CA ARG A 204 -9.57 3.81 -7.65
C ARG A 204 -10.80 3.38 -8.41
N TRP A 205 -11.98 3.81 -7.97
CA TRP A 205 -13.24 3.48 -8.65
C TRP A 205 -13.28 4.06 -10.06
N ASP A 206 -12.97 5.35 -10.18
CA ASP A 206 -12.97 6.06 -11.46
C ASP A 206 -11.93 5.48 -12.41
N ASP A 207 -10.75 5.14 -11.91
CA ASP A 207 -9.69 4.47 -12.67
C ASP A 207 -10.16 3.13 -13.23
N VAL A 208 -10.78 2.29 -12.40
CA VAL A 208 -11.30 0.99 -12.84
C VAL A 208 -12.39 1.14 -13.89
N CYS A 209 -13.27 2.12 -13.75
CA CYS A 209 -14.32 2.40 -14.72
C CYS A 209 -13.75 2.88 -16.06
N ARG A 210 -12.86 3.89 -16.04
CA ARG A 210 -12.30 4.45 -17.28
C ARG A 210 -11.37 3.49 -18.02
N TRP A 211 -10.75 2.55 -17.31
CA TRP A 211 -9.93 1.48 -17.90
C TRP A 211 -10.77 0.29 -18.37
N ASN A 212 -12.07 0.27 -18.10
CA ASN A 212 -12.94 -0.88 -18.35
C ASN A 212 -12.40 -2.19 -17.74
N ALA A 213 -11.75 -2.09 -16.58
CA ALA A 213 -11.03 -3.20 -15.96
C ALA A 213 -11.84 -3.88 -14.83
N GLY A 214 -13.09 -3.48 -14.63
CA GLY A 214 -13.92 -3.91 -13.51
C GLY A 214 -14.16 -5.41 -13.48
N GLU A 215 -14.48 -6.03 -14.61
CA GLU A 215 -14.74 -7.46 -14.70
C GLU A 215 -13.54 -8.30 -14.22
N VAL A 216 -12.34 -7.97 -14.69
CA VAL A 216 -11.12 -8.69 -14.30
C VAL A 216 -10.75 -8.43 -12.85
N LEU A 217 -10.73 -7.16 -12.43
CA LEU A 217 -10.22 -6.77 -11.12
C LEU A 217 -11.15 -7.16 -9.97
N TYR A 218 -12.47 -7.13 -10.17
CA TYR A 218 -13.43 -7.48 -9.12
C TYR A 218 -13.77 -8.97 -9.03
N ASN A 219 -13.49 -9.74 -10.07
CA ASN A 219 -13.62 -11.20 -10.04
C ASN A 219 -12.39 -11.92 -9.49
N ARG A 220 -11.29 -11.21 -9.21
CA ARG A 220 -10.12 -11.78 -8.54
C ARG A 220 -10.44 -12.11 -7.08
N GLU A 221 -9.86 -13.18 -6.59
CA GLU A 221 -9.95 -13.56 -5.18
C GLU A 221 -9.41 -12.42 -4.29
N ARG A 222 -10.21 -12.01 -3.32
CA ARG A 222 -9.82 -10.98 -2.36
C ARG A 222 -9.15 -11.64 -1.16
N ARG A 223 -7.88 -11.31 -0.95
CA ARG A 223 -7.06 -11.82 0.15
C ARG A 223 -6.63 -10.68 1.06
N GLY A 224 -6.44 -11.01 2.33
CA GLY A 224 -5.79 -10.18 3.34
C GLY A 224 -4.36 -10.63 3.61
N ALA A 225 -3.84 -10.21 4.76
CA ALA A 225 -2.56 -10.66 5.28
C ALA A 225 -2.60 -12.18 5.54
N ARG A 226 -1.44 -12.83 5.40
CA ARG A 226 -1.34 -14.28 5.59
C ARG A 226 -1.43 -14.63 7.08
N MET A 227 -2.28 -15.60 7.38
CA MET A 227 -2.42 -16.19 8.71
C MET A 227 -2.07 -17.69 8.61
N ASP A 228 -0.81 -17.96 8.33
CA ASP A 228 -0.31 -19.32 8.26
C ASP A 228 -0.07 -19.89 9.66
N SER A 229 -0.57 -21.08 9.94
CA SER A 229 -0.35 -21.79 11.22
C SER A 229 1.12 -22.09 11.50
N ASN A 230 1.97 -22.06 10.49
CA ASN A 230 3.42 -22.20 10.66
C ASN A 230 4.09 -20.91 11.15
N LEU A 231 3.43 -19.76 10.97
CA LEU A 231 3.93 -18.43 11.34
C LEU A 231 3.34 -17.93 12.65
N TYR A 232 2.15 -18.40 13.01
CA TYR A 232 1.37 -17.91 14.14
C TYR A 232 0.84 -19.06 15.00
N THR A 233 0.83 -18.88 16.31
CA THR A 233 0.28 -19.87 17.25
C THR A 233 -1.24 -19.94 17.11
N ALA A 234 -1.83 -21.08 17.51
CA ALA A 234 -3.28 -21.29 17.50
C ALA A 234 -4.03 -20.22 18.34
N ASN A 235 -3.39 -19.65 19.38
CA ASN A 235 -3.98 -18.58 20.18
C ASN A 235 -3.95 -17.22 19.45
N GLU A 236 -2.95 -16.97 18.63
CA GLU A 236 -2.86 -15.77 17.80
C GLU A 236 -3.88 -15.81 16.65
N ILE A 237 -4.13 -17.01 16.10
CA ILE A 237 -5.14 -17.21 15.05
C ILE A 237 -6.57 -17.12 15.63
N LYS A 238 -6.82 -17.56 16.86
CA LYS A 238 -8.14 -17.52 17.51
C LYS A 238 -8.63 -16.14 17.94
N LEU A 239 -7.79 -15.13 17.89
CA LEU A 239 -8.16 -13.74 18.22
C LEU A 239 -8.77 -12.99 17.02
N ILE A 240 -9.09 -13.69 15.96
CA ILE A 240 -9.81 -13.26 14.77
C ILE A 240 -11.26 -13.78 14.87
#